data_d74dced2245ab5a2c9de47bd9df531b8
#
_entry.id   d74dced2245ab5a2c9de47bd9df531b8
#
_cell.length_a   1.000
_cell.length_b   1.000
_cell.length_c   1.000
_cell.angle_alpha   90.00
_cell.angle_beta   90.00
_cell.angle_gamma   90.00
#
_symmetry.space_group_name_H-M   'P 1'
#
loop_
_entity.id
_entity.type
_entity.pdbx_description
1 polymer ?
#
loop_
_entity_poly.entity_id
_entity_poly.type
_entity_poly.pdbx_seq_one_letter_code
_entity_poly.pdbx_strand_id
1 'polypeptide(L)'
;MKVLFVCTGNTCRSPMAEVIFNETYHKAEAASRGLFVQRGSTISREAREILQREYGYDVDREAEELMDLDMADAEYIITMTEAQKREVKRRYGGERVYTLKELAGESGDVMDPYGMNEEIYLKTFSEIRKLIHKITQFDKFRR
;
A
#
# COMPACT_ATOMS: atom_id res chain seq x y z
N MET A 1 9.87 7.34 -11.58
CA MET A 1 9.94 7.10 -10.12
C MET A 1 9.01 5.96 -9.77
N LYS A 2 9.46 5.04 -8.93
CA LYS A 2 8.63 3.93 -8.47
C LYS A 2 8.40 4.00 -6.97
N VAL A 3 7.14 3.81 -6.57
CA VAL A 3 6.70 3.79 -5.17
C VAL A 3 6.21 2.37 -4.85
N LEU A 4 6.65 1.83 -3.73
CA LEU A 4 6.27 0.48 -3.33
C LEU A 4 5.47 0.53 -2.03
N PHE A 5 4.23 0.07 -2.08
CA PHE A 5 3.41 -0.07 -0.89
C PHE A 5 3.56 -1.47 -0.32
N VAL A 6 3.79 -1.57 0.98
CA VAL A 6 4.03 -2.84 1.66
C VAL A 6 3.08 -3.01 2.85
N CYS A 7 2.43 -4.14 2.93
CA CYS A 7 1.67 -4.53 4.12
C CYS A 7 2.01 -5.98 4.46
N THR A 8 1.27 -6.59 5.37
CA THR A 8 1.61 -7.95 5.83
C THR A 8 1.36 -8.98 4.73
N GLY A 9 0.12 -9.12 4.26
CA GLY A 9 -0.26 -10.21 3.36
C GLY A 9 -0.42 -9.83 1.90
N ASN A 10 -0.35 -8.55 1.56
CA ASN A 10 -0.59 -8.04 0.20
C ASN A 10 -1.97 -8.43 -0.36
N THR A 11 -2.98 -8.48 0.51
CA THR A 11 -4.35 -8.82 0.09
C THR A 11 -5.35 -7.70 0.28
N CYS A 12 -5.05 -6.70 1.11
CA CYS A 12 -6.01 -5.63 1.43
C CYS A 12 -5.40 -4.24 1.27
N ARG A 13 -4.61 -3.81 2.25
CA ARG A 13 -4.14 -2.42 2.36
C ARG A 13 -3.20 -2.02 1.23
N SER A 14 -2.17 -2.79 0.96
CA SER A 14 -1.20 -2.40 -0.06
C SER A 14 -1.75 -2.49 -1.48
N PRO A 15 -2.59 -3.49 -1.85
CA PRO A 15 -3.22 -3.47 -3.17
C PRO A 15 -4.15 -2.27 -3.36
N MET A 16 -4.93 -1.91 -2.33
CA MET A 16 -5.78 -0.73 -2.41
C MET A 16 -4.95 0.55 -2.57
N ALA A 17 -3.87 0.67 -1.81
CA ALA A 17 -2.99 1.83 -1.90
C ALA A 17 -2.36 1.96 -3.29
N GLU A 18 -1.91 0.86 -3.86
CA GLU A 18 -1.33 0.84 -5.20
C GLU A 18 -2.32 1.38 -6.24
N VAL A 19 -3.55 0.86 -6.24
CA VAL A 19 -4.57 1.28 -7.20
C VAL A 19 -4.94 2.76 -7.00
N ILE A 20 -5.17 3.16 -5.75
CA ILE A 20 -5.49 4.56 -5.43
C ILE A 20 -4.39 5.49 -5.92
N PHE A 21 -3.13 5.15 -5.65
CA PHE A 21 -1.99 5.97 -6.05
C PHE A 21 -1.93 6.10 -7.58
N ASN A 22 -2.02 4.98 -8.29
CA ASN A 22 -1.93 4.99 -9.75
C ASN A 22 -3.11 5.71 -10.42
N GLU A 23 -4.28 5.70 -9.79
CA GLU A 23 -5.45 6.44 -10.28
C GLU A 23 -5.39 7.93 -9.94
N THR A 24 -4.65 8.30 -8.91
CA THR A 24 -4.59 9.67 -8.40
C THR A 24 -3.42 10.46 -8.98
N TYR A 25 -2.27 9.81 -9.17
CA TYR A 25 -1.03 10.49 -9.48
C TYR A 25 -0.30 9.78 -10.63
N HIS A 26 0.02 10.53 -11.68
CA HIS A 26 0.54 9.94 -12.93
C HIS A 26 2.01 10.24 -13.22
N LYS A 27 2.72 10.89 -12.29
CA LYS A 27 4.15 11.20 -12.45
C LYS A 27 5.07 10.17 -11.81
N ALA A 28 4.49 9.16 -11.18
CA ALA A 28 5.19 8.03 -10.59
C ALA A 28 4.32 6.79 -10.72
N GLU A 29 4.92 5.62 -10.58
CA GLU A 29 4.20 4.36 -10.66
C GLU A 29 4.29 3.63 -9.33
N ALA A 30 3.18 3.10 -8.85
CA ALA A 30 3.13 2.32 -7.63
C ALA A 30 2.98 0.83 -7.91
N ALA A 31 3.62 0.03 -7.07
CA ALA A 31 3.40 -1.41 -6.98
C ALA A 31 3.17 -1.76 -5.52
N SER A 32 2.81 -2.98 -5.22
CA SER A 32 2.60 -3.42 -3.83
C SER A 32 3.12 -4.82 -3.60
N ARG A 33 3.54 -5.09 -2.35
CA ARG A 33 4.09 -6.38 -1.92
C ARG A 33 3.70 -6.67 -0.48
N GLY A 34 3.91 -7.90 -0.05
CA GLY A 34 3.65 -8.32 1.31
C GLY A 34 4.89 -8.86 2.00
N LEU A 35 4.92 -8.72 3.31
CA LEU A 35 6.02 -9.23 4.13
C LEU A 35 5.90 -10.72 4.44
N PHE A 36 4.66 -11.19 4.64
CA PHE A 36 4.35 -12.57 4.99
C PHE A 36 3.19 -13.03 4.11
N VAL A 37 3.50 -13.31 2.85
CA VAL A 37 2.49 -13.70 1.86
C VAL A 37 2.22 -15.18 1.95
N GLN A 38 0.95 -15.54 2.07
CA GLN A 38 0.51 -16.91 2.01
C GLN A 38 0.45 -17.35 0.55
N ARG A 39 1.11 -18.46 0.24
CA ARG A 39 1.18 -18.95 -1.15
C ARG A 39 -0.23 -19.18 -1.68
N GLY A 40 -0.49 -18.64 -2.88
CA GLY A 40 -1.78 -18.77 -3.53
C GLY A 40 -2.85 -17.79 -3.09
N SER A 41 -2.53 -16.92 -2.12
CA SER A 41 -3.50 -15.89 -1.70
C SER A 41 -3.68 -14.83 -2.78
N THR A 42 -4.87 -14.25 -2.83
CA THR A 42 -5.23 -13.23 -3.80
C THR A 42 -5.77 -12.01 -3.07
N ILE A 43 -5.94 -10.92 -3.79
CA ILE A 43 -6.60 -9.73 -3.24
C ILE A 43 -7.95 -10.14 -2.62
N SER A 44 -8.26 -9.62 -1.44
CA SER A 44 -9.50 -9.97 -0.75
C SER A 44 -10.72 -9.54 -1.56
N ARG A 45 -11.82 -10.30 -1.39
CA ARG A 45 -13.07 -10.00 -2.08
C ARG A 45 -13.54 -8.58 -1.79
N GLU A 46 -13.48 -8.16 -0.53
CA GLU A 46 -13.95 -6.84 -0.11
C GLU A 46 -13.14 -5.73 -0.75
N ALA A 47 -11.81 -5.86 -0.79
CA ALA A 47 -10.96 -4.88 -1.44
C ALA A 47 -11.22 -4.84 -2.95
N ARG A 48 -11.36 -6.01 -3.57
CA ARG A 48 -11.65 -6.13 -4.99
C ARG A 48 -12.96 -5.47 -5.37
N GLU A 49 -14.02 -5.69 -4.58
CA GLU A 49 -15.34 -5.08 -4.81
C GLU A 49 -15.30 -3.56 -4.66
N ILE A 50 -14.59 -3.04 -3.66
CA ILE A 50 -14.46 -1.60 -3.47
C ILE A 50 -13.75 -0.96 -4.66
N LEU A 51 -12.65 -1.55 -5.11
CA LEU A 51 -11.88 -1.02 -6.24
C LEU A 51 -12.69 -1.04 -7.53
N GLN A 52 -13.46 -2.11 -7.77
CA GLN A 52 -14.35 -2.22 -8.91
C GLN A 52 -15.40 -1.09 -8.90
N ARG A 53 -15.99 -0.86 -7.74
CA ARG A 53 -17.05 0.16 -7.58
C ARG A 53 -16.48 1.57 -7.73
N GLU A 54 -15.30 1.83 -7.18
CA GLU A 54 -14.71 3.18 -7.19
C GLU A 54 -14.02 3.53 -8.51
N TYR A 55 -13.41 2.56 -9.17
CA TYR A 55 -12.60 2.84 -10.37
C TYR A 55 -13.08 2.15 -11.63
N GLY A 56 -14.05 1.26 -11.55
CA GLY A 56 -14.75 0.71 -12.72
C GLY A 56 -14.07 -0.45 -13.41
N TYR A 57 -13.00 -1.03 -12.84
CA TYR A 57 -12.36 -2.22 -13.39
C TYR A 57 -12.04 -3.22 -12.30
N ASP A 58 -11.91 -4.48 -12.71
CA ASP A 58 -11.65 -5.58 -11.78
C ASP A 58 -10.15 -5.73 -11.52
N VAL A 59 -9.79 -5.78 -10.25
CA VAL A 59 -8.40 -6.00 -9.83
C VAL A 59 -8.31 -7.40 -9.24
N ASP A 60 -8.09 -8.39 -10.10
CA ASP A 60 -7.98 -9.78 -9.69
C ASP A 60 -6.55 -10.25 -9.87
N ARG A 61 -5.83 -10.38 -8.76
CA ARG A 61 -4.42 -10.76 -8.82
C ARG A 61 -3.97 -11.48 -7.57
N GLU A 62 -2.89 -12.23 -7.70
CA GLU A 62 -2.26 -12.91 -6.58
C GLU A 62 -1.43 -11.94 -5.75
N ALA A 63 -1.33 -12.23 -4.45
CA ALA A 63 -0.44 -11.52 -3.56
C ALA A 63 1.01 -11.86 -3.91
N GLU A 64 1.89 -10.87 -3.82
CA GLU A 64 3.31 -11.03 -4.15
C GLU A 64 4.18 -10.67 -2.95
N GLU A 65 5.18 -11.49 -2.69
CA GLU A 65 6.09 -11.28 -1.58
C GLU A 65 7.16 -10.25 -1.91
N LEU A 66 7.53 -9.44 -0.92
CA LEU A 66 8.60 -8.46 -1.05
C LEU A 66 9.95 -9.15 -1.26
N MET A 67 10.67 -8.75 -2.31
CA MET A 67 11.95 -9.32 -2.70
C MET A 67 13.02 -8.25 -2.80
N ASP A 68 14.29 -8.67 -2.82
CA ASP A 68 15.43 -7.75 -2.95
C ASP A 68 15.31 -6.83 -4.16
N LEU A 69 14.86 -7.35 -5.30
CA LEU A 69 14.72 -6.56 -6.52
C LEU A 69 13.69 -5.45 -6.36
N ASP A 70 12.64 -5.68 -5.59
CA ASP A 70 11.64 -4.65 -5.33
C ASP A 70 12.26 -3.48 -4.55
N MET A 71 13.10 -3.81 -3.58
CA MET A 71 13.77 -2.79 -2.77
C MET A 71 14.75 -1.96 -3.60
N ALA A 72 15.46 -2.62 -4.51
CA ALA A 72 16.42 -1.94 -5.37
C ALA A 72 15.73 -1.01 -6.38
N ASP A 73 14.54 -1.38 -6.83
CA ASP A 73 13.81 -0.68 -7.88
C ASP A 73 13.00 0.51 -7.37
N ALA A 74 12.61 0.51 -6.10
CA ALA A 74 11.73 1.52 -5.54
C ALA A 74 12.49 2.71 -4.95
N GLU A 75 12.00 3.92 -5.18
CA GLU A 75 12.53 5.13 -4.57
C GLU A 75 11.90 5.41 -3.20
N TYR A 76 10.67 4.99 -3.02
CA TYR A 76 9.95 5.10 -1.74
C TYR A 76 9.33 3.75 -1.40
N ILE A 77 9.59 3.28 -0.19
CA ILE A 77 8.96 2.08 0.34
C ILE A 77 8.02 2.54 1.47
N ILE A 78 6.73 2.32 1.28
CA ILE A 78 5.70 2.87 2.16
C ILE A 78 4.91 1.73 2.79
N THR A 79 5.02 1.61 4.11
CA THR A 79 4.31 0.57 4.87
C THR A 79 3.03 1.14 5.49
N MET A 80 2.15 0.26 5.92
CA MET A 80 0.88 0.66 6.55
C MET A 80 1.01 0.80 8.06
N THR A 81 2.02 0.15 8.67
CA THR A 81 2.21 0.20 10.12
C THR A 81 3.68 0.39 10.47
N GLU A 82 3.91 0.87 11.70
CA GLU A 82 5.26 0.99 12.24
C GLU A 82 5.94 -0.38 12.35
N ALA A 83 5.20 -1.42 12.73
CA ALA A 83 5.75 -2.77 12.83
C ALA A 83 6.23 -3.27 11.46
N GLN A 84 5.49 -3.00 10.41
CA GLN A 84 5.88 -3.36 9.04
C GLN A 84 7.15 -2.60 8.63
N LYS A 85 7.24 -1.32 8.96
CA LYS A 85 8.43 -0.52 8.69
C LYS A 85 9.66 -1.12 9.37
N ARG A 86 9.54 -1.48 10.65
CA ARG A 86 10.64 -2.12 11.38
C ARG A 86 11.05 -3.43 10.73
N GLU A 87 10.10 -4.23 10.28
CA GLU A 87 10.39 -5.52 9.64
C GLU A 87 11.11 -5.34 8.30
N VAL A 88 10.70 -4.38 7.48
CA VAL A 88 11.38 -4.08 6.23
C VAL A 88 12.82 -3.67 6.51
N LYS A 89 13.03 -2.78 7.48
CA LYS A 89 14.37 -2.33 7.84
C LYS A 89 15.24 -3.45 8.40
N ARG A 90 14.66 -4.35 9.17
CA ARG A 90 15.36 -5.51 9.70
C ARG A 90 15.86 -6.44 8.59
N ARG A 91 15.02 -6.66 7.56
CA ARG A 91 15.37 -7.57 6.46
C ARG A 91 16.33 -6.96 5.45
N TYR A 92 16.09 -5.70 5.10
CA TYR A 92 16.75 -5.08 3.95
C TYR A 92 17.56 -3.83 4.31
N GLY A 93 17.42 -3.31 5.52
CA GLY A 93 17.98 -2.01 5.87
C GLY A 93 17.24 -0.90 5.12
N GLY A 94 17.94 0.20 4.90
CA GLY A 94 17.45 1.25 4.01
C GLY A 94 16.91 2.47 4.72
N GLU A 95 17.10 3.60 4.04
CA GLU A 95 16.71 4.92 4.54
C GLU A 95 15.43 5.43 3.91
N ARG A 96 14.91 4.74 2.88
CA ARG A 96 13.75 5.18 2.11
C ARG A 96 12.49 4.43 2.49
N VAL A 97 12.40 4.01 3.76
CA VAL A 97 11.26 3.27 4.28
C VAL A 97 10.46 4.17 5.21
N TYR A 98 9.20 4.36 4.90
CA TYR A 98 8.29 5.24 5.64
C TYR A 98 6.96 4.56 5.87
N THR A 99 6.23 4.94 6.93
CA THR A 99 4.82 4.60 6.99
C THR A 99 4.02 5.61 6.17
N LEU A 100 2.85 5.21 5.71
CA LEU A 100 1.97 6.11 4.96
C LEU A 100 1.58 7.33 5.80
N LYS A 101 1.24 7.12 7.06
CA LYS A 101 0.88 8.23 7.96
C LYS A 101 2.05 9.16 8.21
N GLU A 102 3.25 8.62 8.39
CA GLU A 102 4.46 9.44 8.58
C GLU A 102 4.67 10.40 7.41
N LEU A 103 4.55 9.89 6.19
CA LEU A 103 4.69 10.71 4.99
C LEU A 103 3.61 11.79 4.89
N ALA A 104 2.42 11.51 5.43
CA ALA A 104 1.31 12.47 5.45
C ALA A 104 1.39 13.46 6.61
N GLY A 105 2.45 13.38 7.42
CA GLY A 105 2.60 14.27 8.58
C GLY A 105 1.77 13.86 9.78
N GLU A 106 1.36 12.60 9.83
CA GLU A 106 0.56 12.05 10.93
C GLU A 106 1.34 10.93 11.61
N SER A 107 0.82 10.43 12.72
CA SER A 107 1.40 9.29 13.43
C SER A 107 0.40 8.15 13.54
N GLY A 108 0.90 6.95 13.80
CA GLY A 108 0.07 5.77 13.98
C GLY A 108 0.04 4.87 12.75
N ASP A 109 -0.89 3.94 12.77
CA ASP A 109 -0.98 2.87 11.78
C ASP A 109 -2.30 2.93 11.01
N VAL A 110 -2.29 2.41 9.78
CA VAL A 110 -3.52 2.10 9.05
C VAL A 110 -3.94 0.71 9.48
N MET A 111 -5.12 0.60 10.08
CA MET A 111 -5.61 -0.66 10.64
C MET A 111 -5.86 -1.71 9.56
N ASP A 112 -5.58 -2.98 9.89
CA ASP A 112 -5.83 -4.10 9.00
C ASP A 112 -7.31 -4.49 9.02
N PRO A 113 -8.03 -4.38 7.89
CA PRO A 113 -9.45 -4.74 7.83
C PRO A 113 -9.69 -6.23 7.61
N TYR A 114 -8.64 -7.03 7.43
CA TYR A 114 -8.78 -8.44 7.10
C TYR A 114 -9.65 -9.18 8.11
N GLY A 115 -10.61 -9.96 7.62
CA GLY A 115 -11.53 -10.70 8.47
C GLY A 115 -12.66 -9.85 9.04
N MET A 116 -12.70 -8.56 8.74
CA MET A 116 -13.73 -7.66 9.22
C MET A 116 -14.81 -7.42 8.18
N ASN A 117 -15.85 -6.66 8.53
CA ASN A 117 -16.98 -6.43 7.63
C ASN A 117 -16.68 -5.36 6.58
N GLU A 118 -17.61 -5.21 5.63
CA GLU A 118 -17.47 -4.26 4.54
C GLU A 118 -17.30 -2.82 5.00
N GLU A 119 -18.00 -2.43 6.08
CA GLU A 119 -17.90 -1.08 6.63
C GLU A 119 -16.48 -0.74 7.05
N ILE A 120 -15.79 -1.67 7.69
CA ILE A 120 -14.40 -1.47 8.12
C ILE A 120 -13.46 -1.40 6.91
N TYR A 121 -13.70 -2.21 5.88
CA TYR A 121 -12.95 -2.12 4.63
C TYR A 121 -13.12 -0.75 3.97
N LEU A 122 -14.35 -0.23 3.94
CA LEU A 122 -14.61 1.10 3.38
C LEU A 122 -13.92 2.20 4.17
N LYS A 123 -13.91 2.10 5.48
CA LYS A 123 -13.20 3.06 6.33
C LYS A 123 -11.70 3.03 6.04
N THR A 124 -11.14 1.83 5.91
CA THR A 124 -9.71 1.65 5.60
C THR A 124 -9.39 2.22 4.23
N PHE A 125 -10.21 1.91 3.23
CA PHE A 125 -10.06 2.45 1.88
C PHE A 125 -10.09 3.98 1.89
N SER A 126 -11.05 4.58 2.58
CA SER A 126 -11.20 6.02 2.67
C SER A 126 -10.01 6.67 3.37
N GLU A 127 -9.51 6.05 4.42
CA GLU A 127 -8.33 6.53 5.13
C GLU A 127 -7.09 6.50 4.22
N ILE A 128 -6.87 5.40 3.53
CA ILE A 128 -5.73 5.27 2.62
C ILE A 128 -5.82 6.30 1.49
N ARG A 129 -7.01 6.48 0.91
CA ARG A 129 -7.22 7.46 -0.15
C ARG A 129 -6.92 8.88 0.31
N LYS A 130 -7.39 9.24 1.50
CA LYS A 130 -7.13 10.54 2.08
C LYS A 130 -5.63 10.78 2.31
N LEU A 131 -4.94 9.78 2.83
CA LEU A 131 -3.50 9.86 3.08
C LEU A 131 -2.70 9.96 1.77
N ILE A 132 -3.08 9.19 0.76
CA ILE A 132 -2.43 9.25 -0.56
C ILE A 132 -2.66 10.60 -1.22
N HIS A 133 -3.87 11.15 -1.13
CA HIS A 133 -4.13 12.50 -1.61
C HIS A 133 -3.19 13.50 -0.94
N LYS A 134 -3.01 13.36 0.35
CA LYS A 134 -2.17 14.26 1.12
C LYS A 134 -0.70 14.18 0.70
N ILE A 135 -0.16 12.98 0.53
CA ILE A 135 1.26 12.82 0.16
C ILE A 135 1.53 13.23 -1.30
N THR A 136 0.57 13.04 -2.19
CA THR A 136 0.77 13.37 -3.61
C THR A 136 0.69 14.88 -3.88
N GLN A 137 0.31 15.67 -2.90
CA GLN A 137 0.34 17.13 -3.01
C GLN A 137 1.69 17.71 -2.62
N PHE A 138 2.59 16.91 -2.05
CA PHE A 138 3.92 17.36 -1.67
C PHE A 138 4.90 17.25 -2.85
N ASP A 139 5.89 18.14 -2.88
CA ASP A 139 6.86 18.22 -3.97
C ASP A 139 7.72 16.97 -4.14
N LYS A 140 7.85 16.15 -3.10
CA LYS A 140 8.70 14.96 -3.14
C LYS A 140 8.32 13.98 -4.26
N PHE A 141 7.07 14.00 -4.74
CA PHE A 141 6.61 13.13 -5.82
C PHE A 141 6.46 13.85 -7.16
N ARG A 142 6.80 15.14 -7.24
CA ARG A 142 6.54 15.97 -8.41
C ARG A 142 7.74 16.13 -9.37
N ARG A 143 8.61 15.19 -9.41
CA ARG A 143 9.79 15.27 -10.26
C ARG A 143 9.51 15.03 -11.73
#